data_c375ad1d43a4d4195d539de7b8cf6085
#
_entry.id   c375ad1d43a4d4195d539de7b8cf6085
#
_cell.length_a   1.000
_cell.length_b   1.000
_cell.length_c   1.000
_cell.angle_alpha   90.00
_cell.angle_beta   90.00
_cell.angle_gamma   90.00
#
_symmetry.space_group_name_H-M   'P 1'
#
loop_
_entity.id
_entity.type
_entity.pdbx_description
1 polymer ?
#
loop_
_entity_poly.entity_id
_entity_poly.type
_entity_poly.pdbx_seq_one_letter_code
_entity_poly.pdbx_strand_id
1 'polypeptide(L)'
;MMYVMDASALLALMQGEPGSDVVDELIQEQECVVSSVNIAEVGTKLVDKGLAPAQLARTLKELNVQPIDFDLEQATLCASLRLSTKHVGLSLGDRACLALAQLVKGTAVTGDSAWSDVAEAVNVKVLMIR
;
A
#
# COMPACT_ATOMS: atom_id res chain seq x y z
N MET A 1 4.50 4.16 -15.95
CA MET A 1 3.50 3.32 -15.27
C MET A 1 3.57 3.59 -13.78
N MET A 2 2.41 3.64 -13.13
CA MET A 2 2.33 4.00 -11.71
C MET A 2 2.11 2.75 -10.85
N TYR A 3 2.84 2.67 -9.74
CA TYR A 3 2.71 1.60 -8.76
C TYR A 3 2.22 2.17 -7.44
N VAL A 4 1.27 1.47 -6.83
CA VAL A 4 0.65 1.88 -5.57
C VAL A 4 1.07 0.90 -4.50
N MET A 5 1.87 1.38 -3.54
CA MET A 5 2.40 0.53 -2.46
C MET A 5 1.37 0.34 -1.37
N ASP A 6 1.21 -0.90 -0.89
CA ASP A 6 0.48 -1.12 0.36
C ASP A 6 1.46 -1.07 1.55
N ALA A 7 0.92 -1.21 2.76
CA ALA A 7 1.75 -1.19 3.96
C ALA A 7 2.75 -2.35 4.00
N SER A 8 2.35 -3.55 3.56
CA SER A 8 3.23 -4.72 3.59
C SER A 8 4.44 -4.56 2.68
N ALA A 9 4.26 -3.94 1.51
CA ALA A 9 5.36 -3.68 0.58
C ALA A 9 6.37 -2.71 1.18
N LEU A 10 5.91 -1.60 1.77
CA LEU A 10 6.80 -0.63 2.39
C LEU A 10 7.49 -1.20 3.63
N LEU A 11 6.79 -1.98 4.43
CA LEU A 11 7.39 -2.63 5.61
C LEU A 11 8.44 -3.67 5.19
N ALA A 12 8.20 -4.41 4.11
CA ALA A 12 9.20 -5.34 3.59
C ALA A 12 10.49 -4.61 3.23
N LEU A 13 10.38 -3.45 2.57
CA LEU A 13 11.54 -2.62 2.23
C LEU A 13 12.27 -2.15 3.49
N MET A 14 11.52 -1.61 4.46
CA MET A 14 12.10 -1.00 5.64
C MET A 14 12.69 -2.01 6.63
N GLN A 15 12.16 -3.23 6.65
CA GLN A 15 12.54 -4.27 7.60
C GLN A 15 13.38 -5.40 6.98
N GLY A 16 13.72 -5.28 5.70
CA GLY A 16 14.51 -6.29 5.00
C GLY A 16 13.79 -7.63 4.86
N GLU A 17 12.47 -7.61 4.73
CA GLU A 17 11.68 -8.82 4.56
C GLU A 17 11.75 -9.34 3.12
N PRO A 18 11.32 -10.61 2.85
CA PRO A 18 11.28 -11.14 1.50
C PRO A 18 10.50 -10.21 0.56
N GLY A 19 11.05 -9.92 -0.60
CA GLY A 19 10.48 -9.00 -1.58
C GLY A 19 11.01 -7.59 -1.48
N SER A 20 11.86 -7.26 -0.49
CA SER A 20 12.40 -5.90 -0.33
C SER A 20 13.16 -5.41 -1.56
N ASP A 21 13.87 -6.30 -2.25
CA ASP A 21 14.60 -5.99 -3.47
C ASP A 21 13.65 -5.59 -4.62
N VAL A 22 12.51 -6.25 -4.73
CA VAL A 22 11.48 -5.91 -5.74
C VAL A 22 10.95 -4.50 -5.49
N VAL A 23 10.62 -4.19 -4.24
CA VAL A 23 10.10 -2.87 -3.86
C VAL A 23 11.14 -1.78 -4.10
N ASP A 24 12.38 -2.03 -3.71
CA ASP A 24 13.47 -1.08 -3.88
C ASP A 24 13.69 -0.74 -5.36
N GLU A 25 13.71 -1.74 -6.22
CA GLU A 25 13.85 -1.55 -7.67
C GLU A 25 12.71 -0.72 -8.24
N LEU A 26 11.46 -1.01 -7.83
CA LEU A 26 10.29 -0.24 -8.28
C LEU A 26 10.39 1.23 -7.87
N ILE A 27 10.79 1.50 -6.64
CA ILE A 27 10.92 2.87 -6.14
C ILE A 27 12.00 3.64 -6.89
N GLN A 28 13.11 2.97 -7.25
CA GLN A 28 14.19 3.62 -7.98
C GLN A 28 13.86 3.88 -9.44
N GLU A 29 13.10 3.01 -10.08
CA GLU A 29 12.92 3.03 -11.53
C GLU A 29 11.55 3.47 -12.01
N GLN A 30 10.52 3.44 -11.14
CA GLN A 30 9.15 3.70 -11.52
C GLN A 30 8.52 4.79 -10.64
N GLU A 31 7.38 5.30 -11.11
CA GLU A 31 6.58 6.24 -10.33
C GLU A 31 5.78 5.45 -9.28
N CYS A 32 6.04 5.73 -8.00
CA CYS A 32 5.42 5.03 -6.88
C CYS A 32 4.67 5.99 -5.97
N VAL A 33 3.46 5.63 -5.62
CA VAL A 33 2.60 6.39 -4.71
C VAL A 33 2.09 5.49 -3.58
N VAL A 34 1.60 6.11 -2.54
CA VAL A 34 1.03 5.40 -1.37
C VAL A 34 -0.09 6.21 -0.76
N SER A 35 -1.18 5.56 -0.38
CA SER A 35 -2.27 6.21 0.35
C SER A 35 -1.79 6.65 1.74
N SER A 36 -2.23 7.82 2.20
CA SER A 36 -1.96 8.27 3.56
C SER A 36 -2.49 7.30 4.62
N VAL A 37 -3.51 6.51 4.31
CA VAL A 37 -3.98 5.41 5.20
C VAL A 37 -2.88 4.37 5.39
N ASN A 38 -2.25 3.95 4.31
CA ASN A 38 -1.17 2.95 4.40
C ASN A 38 0.08 3.52 5.06
N ILE A 39 0.34 4.82 4.92
CA ILE A 39 1.40 5.50 5.67
C ILE A 39 1.14 5.43 7.17
N ALA A 40 -0.11 5.67 7.59
CA ALA A 40 -0.48 5.56 9.01
C ALA A 40 -0.29 4.13 9.53
N GLU A 41 -0.60 3.12 8.73
CA GLU A 41 -0.35 1.72 9.10
C GLU A 41 1.15 1.43 9.27
N VAL A 42 1.96 1.88 8.31
CA VAL A 42 3.42 1.71 8.37
C VAL A 42 3.96 2.40 9.62
N GLY A 43 3.57 3.65 9.84
CA GLY A 43 3.99 4.42 11.01
C GLY A 43 3.62 3.75 12.33
N THR A 44 2.40 3.21 12.42
CA THR A 44 1.94 2.50 13.61
C THR A 44 2.83 1.29 13.91
N LYS A 45 3.17 0.52 12.91
CA LYS A 45 4.03 -0.65 13.10
C LYS A 45 5.46 -0.27 13.49
N LEU A 46 5.98 0.83 12.95
CA LEU A 46 7.30 1.32 13.33
C LEU A 46 7.33 1.78 14.80
N VAL A 47 6.29 2.46 15.25
CA VAL A 47 6.16 2.86 16.67
C VAL A 47 6.07 1.63 17.56
N ASP A 48 5.29 0.64 17.18
CA ASP A 48 5.19 -0.63 17.93
C ASP A 48 6.55 -1.33 18.08
N LYS A 49 7.43 -1.13 17.11
CA LYS A 49 8.79 -1.70 17.15
C LYS A 49 9.83 -0.78 17.80
N GLY A 50 9.41 0.33 18.38
CA GLY A 50 10.28 1.18 19.18
C GLY A 50 10.72 2.48 18.52
N LEU A 51 10.27 2.79 17.29
CA LEU A 51 10.58 4.09 16.70
C LEU A 51 9.92 5.20 17.51
N ALA A 52 10.69 6.22 17.89
CA ALA A 52 10.14 7.36 18.63
C ALA A 52 9.18 8.15 17.72
N PRO A 53 7.96 8.49 18.21
CA PRO A 53 7.00 9.26 17.40
C PRO A 53 7.58 10.55 16.81
N ALA A 54 8.50 11.21 17.50
CA ALA A 54 9.15 12.42 17.00
C ALA A 54 9.98 12.20 15.73
N GLN A 55 10.33 10.96 15.41
CA GLN A 55 11.13 10.61 14.23
C GLN A 55 10.30 10.11 13.06
N LEU A 56 8.98 9.90 13.24
CA LEU A 56 8.11 9.32 12.22
C LEU A 56 8.10 10.10 10.91
N ALA A 57 7.85 11.40 10.99
CA ALA A 57 7.72 12.22 9.78
C ALA A 57 9.00 12.17 8.93
N ARG A 58 10.15 12.23 9.58
CA ARG A 58 11.44 12.16 8.91
C ARG A 58 11.67 10.79 8.26
N THR A 59 11.42 9.72 9.01
CA THR A 59 11.61 8.34 8.52
C THR A 59 10.71 8.08 7.32
N LEU A 60 9.44 8.49 7.38
CA LEU A 60 8.50 8.28 6.29
C LEU A 60 8.86 9.09 5.04
N LYS A 61 9.41 10.29 5.20
CA LYS A 61 9.87 11.11 4.06
C LYS A 61 11.03 10.47 3.31
N GLU A 62 11.84 9.68 3.98
CA GLU A 62 13.00 9.01 3.37
C GLU A 62 12.61 7.86 2.44
N LEU A 63 11.36 7.42 2.44
CA LEU A 63 10.89 6.32 1.59
C LEU A 63 10.92 6.63 0.09
N ASN A 64 10.94 7.89 -0.29
CA ASN A 64 10.92 8.31 -1.69
C ASN A 64 9.71 7.77 -2.48
N VAL A 65 8.56 7.65 -1.81
CA VAL A 65 7.28 7.28 -2.38
C VAL A 65 6.32 8.44 -2.14
N GLN A 66 5.62 8.87 -3.17
CA GLN A 66 4.75 10.04 -3.06
C GLN A 66 3.49 9.71 -2.26
N PRO A 67 3.22 10.37 -1.13
CA PRO A 67 1.98 10.17 -0.39
C PRO A 67 0.81 10.85 -1.11
N ILE A 68 -0.32 10.18 -1.13
CA ILE A 68 -1.57 10.71 -1.70
C ILE A 68 -2.61 10.76 -0.59
N ASP A 69 -3.19 11.93 -0.38
CA ASP A 69 -4.20 12.11 0.66
C ASP A 69 -5.43 11.26 0.39
N PHE A 70 -5.92 10.60 1.44
CA PHE A 70 -7.13 9.78 1.38
C PHE A 70 -8.35 10.68 1.50
N ASP A 71 -8.88 11.11 0.36
CA ASP A 71 -10.00 12.04 0.26
C ASP A 71 -11.36 11.33 0.25
N LEU A 72 -12.43 12.09 0.11
CA LEU A 72 -13.80 11.56 0.13
C LEU A 72 -14.05 10.62 -1.06
N GLU A 73 -13.52 10.93 -2.23
CA GLU A 73 -13.67 10.07 -3.40
C GLU A 73 -13.03 8.70 -3.14
N GLN A 74 -11.82 8.68 -2.62
CA GLN A 74 -11.14 7.44 -2.26
C GLN A 74 -11.86 6.70 -1.13
N ALA A 75 -12.39 7.41 -0.14
CA ALA A 75 -13.15 6.82 0.95
C ALA A 75 -14.41 6.12 0.43
N THR A 76 -15.10 6.73 -0.50
CA THR A 76 -16.31 6.15 -1.11
C THR A 76 -15.98 4.89 -1.89
N LEU A 77 -14.92 4.91 -2.71
CA LEU A 77 -14.45 3.72 -3.43
C LEU A 77 -14.02 2.62 -2.47
N CYS A 78 -13.24 2.98 -1.46
CA CYS A 78 -12.77 2.05 -0.44
C CYS A 78 -13.94 1.32 0.24
N ALA A 79 -14.97 2.06 0.62
CA ALA A 79 -16.17 1.49 1.21
C ALA A 79 -16.89 0.54 0.24
N SER A 80 -17.04 0.94 -1.03
CA SER A 80 -17.73 0.14 -2.04
C SER A 80 -16.99 -1.17 -2.34
N LEU A 81 -15.68 -1.22 -2.21
CA LEU A 81 -14.89 -2.44 -2.44
C LEU A 81 -15.16 -3.52 -1.39
N ARG A 82 -15.83 -3.19 -0.29
CA ARG A 82 -16.16 -4.17 0.75
C ARG A 82 -16.92 -5.37 0.17
N LEU A 83 -17.86 -5.14 -0.75
CA LEU A 83 -18.69 -6.21 -1.32
C LEU A 83 -17.85 -7.26 -2.06
N SER A 84 -16.89 -6.83 -2.85
CA SER A 84 -16.07 -7.74 -3.66
C SER A 84 -14.86 -8.32 -2.92
N THR A 85 -14.54 -7.82 -1.72
CA THR A 85 -13.36 -8.25 -0.96
C THR A 85 -13.68 -8.88 0.40
N LYS A 86 -14.95 -8.87 0.80
CA LYS A 86 -15.40 -9.35 2.11
C LYS A 86 -15.01 -10.81 2.36
N HIS A 87 -15.14 -11.65 1.35
CA HIS A 87 -14.91 -13.10 1.47
C HIS A 87 -13.45 -13.46 1.75
N VAL A 88 -12.50 -12.59 1.41
CA VAL A 88 -11.08 -12.78 1.74
C VAL A 88 -10.65 -11.91 2.92
N GLY A 89 -11.58 -11.14 3.50
CA GLY A 89 -11.33 -10.38 4.72
C GLY A 89 -10.36 -9.22 4.58
N LEU A 90 -10.31 -8.55 3.43
CA LEU A 90 -9.42 -7.41 3.26
C LEU A 90 -9.76 -6.28 4.23
N SER A 91 -8.73 -5.73 4.85
CA SER A 91 -8.85 -4.64 5.82
C SER A 91 -9.20 -3.30 5.14
N LEU A 92 -9.50 -2.30 5.95
CA LEU A 92 -9.68 -0.93 5.47
C LEU A 92 -8.44 -0.44 4.72
N GLY A 93 -7.25 -0.68 5.26
CA GLY A 93 -5.99 -0.29 4.62
C GLY A 93 -5.76 -0.98 3.28
N ASP A 94 -6.07 -2.26 3.20
CA ASP A 94 -5.98 -3.02 1.94
C ASP A 94 -6.89 -2.39 0.88
N ARG A 95 -8.13 -2.11 1.24
CA ARG A 95 -9.11 -1.49 0.34
C ARG A 95 -8.75 -0.06 -0.02
N ALA A 96 -8.11 0.68 0.88
CA ALA A 96 -7.62 2.03 0.59
C ALA A 96 -6.55 2.00 -0.50
N CYS A 97 -5.62 1.04 -0.45
CA CYS A 97 -4.61 0.85 -1.48
C CYS A 97 -5.27 0.51 -2.83
N LEU A 98 -6.21 -0.43 -2.83
CA LEU A 98 -6.91 -0.82 -4.06
C LEU A 98 -7.74 0.32 -4.65
N ALA A 99 -8.40 1.12 -3.81
CA ALA A 99 -9.15 2.28 -4.26
C ALA A 99 -8.24 3.31 -4.95
N LEU A 100 -7.09 3.59 -4.35
CA LEU A 100 -6.13 4.49 -4.98
C LEU A 100 -5.62 3.93 -6.30
N ALA A 101 -5.32 2.62 -6.35
CA ALA A 101 -4.88 1.97 -7.58
C ALA A 101 -5.92 2.07 -8.69
N GLN A 102 -7.21 1.95 -8.36
CA GLN A 102 -8.28 2.15 -9.34
C GLN A 102 -8.27 3.59 -9.88
N LEU A 103 -8.17 4.57 -8.99
CA LEU A 103 -8.23 5.99 -9.38
C LEU A 103 -7.06 6.40 -10.27
N VAL A 104 -5.85 5.95 -9.96
CA VAL A 104 -4.66 6.30 -10.75
C VAL A 104 -4.40 5.33 -11.89
N LYS A 105 -5.24 4.30 -12.03
CA LYS A 105 -5.08 3.23 -13.04
C LYS A 105 -3.70 2.58 -12.94
N GLY A 106 -3.26 2.37 -11.70
CA GLY A 106 -1.95 1.82 -11.40
C GLY A 106 -1.99 0.36 -11.01
N THR A 107 -0.81 -0.19 -10.75
CA THR A 107 -0.64 -1.55 -10.25
C THR A 107 -0.43 -1.51 -8.74
N ALA A 108 -1.25 -2.24 -7.99
CA ALA A 108 -1.08 -2.37 -6.55
C ALA A 108 0.06 -3.35 -6.24
N VAL A 109 0.91 -2.99 -5.29
CA VAL A 109 2.10 -3.78 -4.89
C VAL A 109 1.90 -4.24 -3.45
N THR A 110 1.90 -5.55 -3.23
CA THR A 110 1.60 -6.12 -1.91
C THR A 110 2.41 -7.39 -1.66
N GLY A 111 2.61 -7.71 -0.38
CA GLY A 111 3.13 -9.00 0.06
C GLY A 111 2.04 -9.98 0.49
N ASP A 112 0.77 -9.59 0.39
CA ASP A 112 -0.36 -10.42 0.83
C ASP A 112 -0.92 -11.22 -0.35
N SER A 113 -0.75 -12.55 -0.31
CA SER A 113 -1.19 -13.44 -1.38
C SER A 113 -2.71 -13.45 -1.58
N ALA A 114 -3.50 -13.07 -0.58
CA ALA A 114 -4.96 -13.04 -0.69
C ALA A 114 -5.45 -12.05 -1.75
N TRP A 115 -4.65 -11.04 -2.10
CA TRP A 115 -5.05 -10.05 -3.10
C TRP A 115 -5.17 -10.63 -4.51
N SER A 116 -4.46 -11.71 -4.80
CA SER A 116 -4.60 -12.37 -6.10
C SER A 116 -6.02 -12.92 -6.33
N ASP A 117 -6.73 -13.23 -5.24
CA ASP A 117 -8.09 -13.77 -5.33
C ASP A 117 -9.15 -12.70 -5.62
N VAL A 118 -8.82 -11.42 -5.49
CA VAL A 118 -9.76 -10.32 -5.71
C VAL A 118 -9.35 -9.37 -6.84
N ALA A 119 -8.15 -9.50 -7.37
CA ALA A 119 -7.61 -8.58 -8.39
C ALA A 119 -8.56 -8.39 -9.57
N GLU A 120 -9.09 -9.46 -10.11
CA GLU A 120 -10.03 -9.40 -11.23
C GLU A 120 -11.35 -8.72 -10.84
N ALA A 121 -11.90 -9.06 -9.68
CA ALA A 121 -13.16 -8.51 -9.20
C ALA A 121 -13.09 -7.00 -8.95
N VAL A 122 -11.92 -6.50 -8.50
CA VAL A 122 -11.72 -5.06 -8.27
C VAL A 122 -11.10 -4.35 -9.48
N ASN A 123 -10.82 -5.08 -10.55
CA ASN A 123 -10.24 -4.55 -11.79
C ASN A 123 -8.95 -3.76 -11.54
N VAL A 124 -8.06 -4.33 -10.73
CA VAL A 124 -6.75 -3.76 -10.41
C VAL A 124 -5.68 -4.80 -10.69
N LYS A 125 -4.63 -4.39 -11.39
CA LYS A 125 -3.44 -5.25 -11.52
C LYS A 125 -2.73 -5.30 -10.18
N VAL A 126 -2.35 -6.49 -9.77
CA VAL A 126 -1.65 -6.72 -8.50
C VAL A 126 -0.28 -7.34 -8.79
N LEU A 127 0.75 -6.74 -8.22
CA LEU A 127 2.11 -7.27 -8.25
C LEU A 127 2.45 -7.81 -6.87
N MET A 128 2.69 -9.11 -6.79
CA MET A 128 3.10 -9.77 -5.56
C MET A 128 4.62 -9.65 -5.41
N ILE A 129 5.10 -9.20 -4.26
CA ILE A 129 6.55 -9.05 -4.02
C ILE A 129 7.21 -10.33 -3.52
N ARG A 130 6.41 -11.31 -3.11
CA ARG A 130 6.92 -12.59 -2.61
C ARG A 130 5.92 -13.72 -2.78
#